data_9b4ae2738fcb209ae9703a434eb550df
#
_entry.id   9b4ae2738fcb209ae9703a434eb550df
#
_cell.length_a   1.000
_cell.length_b   1.000
_cell.length_c   1.000
_cell.angle_alpha   90.00
_cell.angle_beta   90.00
_cell.angle_gamma   90.00
#
_symmetry.space_group_name_H-M   'P 1'
#
loop_
_entity.id
_entity.type
_entity.pdbx_description
1 polymer ?
#
loop_
_entity_poly.entity_id
_entity_poly.type
_entity_poly.pdbx_seq_one_letter_code
_entity_poly.pdbx_strand_id
1 'polypeptide(L)'
;MDTETGFVRLVRVTCADDVGKAVNPRLIEGQIEGAVAQAQGWTIQENFQTKNGQVLTPSFSTYLIPGVLDVPERVDSVILEYPDENGPWGVRGMAEMPFIPLAPAIIAAVHDATGVWFDEFPLTPWRVLEGLKRTPR
;
A
#
# COMPACT_ATOMS: atom_id res chain seq x y z
N MET A 1 -1.77 14.76 -1.53
CA MET A 1 -2.52 14.56 -2.80
C MET A 1 -2.65 15.91 -3.48
N ASP A 2 -2.51 15.93 -4.79
CA ASP A 2 -2.74 17.11 -5.64
C ASP A 2 -4.13 17.00 -6.29
N THR A 3 -4.99 17.96 -6.04
CA THR A 3 -6.37 17.97 -6.54
C THR A 3 -6.52 18.45 -7.99
N GLU A 4 -5.48 19.07 -8.55
CA GLU A 4 -5.46 19.50 -9.95
C GLU A 4 -5.02 18.38 -10.89
N THR A 5 -4.08 17.56 -10.45
CA THR A 5 -3.55 16.44 -11.24
C THR A 5 -4.11 15.08 -10.85
N GLY A 6 -4.72 14.95 -9.66
CA GLY A 6 -5.16 13.68 -9.10
C GLY A 6 -4.03 12.81 -8.55
N PHE A 7 -2.80 13.33 -8.49
CA PHE A 7 -1.65 12.57 -8.03
C PHE A 7 -1.67 12.37 -6.52
N VAL A 8 -1.58 11.11 -6.09
CA VAL A 8 -1.49 10.71 -4.68
C VAL A 8 -0.05 10.32 -4.37
N ARG A 9 0.53 10.94 -3.34
CA ARG A 9 1.86 10.60 -2.83
C ARG A 9 1.77 10.21 -1.36
N LEU A 10 2.34 9.08 -1.03
CA LEU A 10 2.52 8.66 0.36
C LEU A 10 3.78 9.34 0.91
N VAL A 11 3.62 10.11 1.97
CA VAL A 11 4.75 10.79 2.62
C VAL A 11 5.30 9.96 3.77
N ARG A 12 4.40 9.37 4.55
CA ARG A 12 4.76 8.56 5.71
C ARG A 12 3.77 7.42 5.89
N VAL A 13 4.29 6.26 6.26
CA VAL A 13 3.50 5.08 6.65
C VAL A 13 3.98 4.61 8.02
N THR A 14 3.06 4.27 8.90
CA THR A 14 3.36 3.62 10.17
C THR A 14 2.67 2.26 10.18
N CYS A 15 3.45 1.18 10.30
CA CYS A 15 2.95 -0.18 10.44
C CYS A 15 3.18 -0.67 11.86
N ALA A 16 2.14 -1.21 12.49
CA ALA A 16 2.21 -1.85 13.81
C ALA A 16 1.81 -3.32 13.64
N ASP A 17 2.79 -4.21 13.74
CA ASP A 17 2.63 -5.62 13.43
C ASP A 17 3.02 -6.49 14.62
N ASP A 18 2.12 -7.42 15.02
CA ASP A 18 2.43 -8.40 16.04
C ASP A 18 3.07 -9.64 15.42
N VAL A 19 4.33 -9.83 15.71
CA VAL A 19 5.16 -10.92 15.18
C VAL A 19 5.36 -12.07 16.18
N GLY A 20 4.64 -12.03 17.30
CA GLY A 20 4.90 -12.93 18.43
C GLY A 20 6.25 -12.61 19.06
N LYS A 21 7.23 -13.51 18.96
CA LYS A 21 8.62 -13.26 19.34
C LYS A 21 9.43 -12.76 18.15
N ALA A 22 9.99 -11.56 18.21
CA ALA A 22 10.85 -11.03 17.17
C ALA A 22 12.23 -11.72 17.19
N VAL A 23 12.45 -12.63 16.23
CA VAL A 23 13.74 -13.36 16.12
C VAL A 23 14.84 -12.46 15.52
N ASN A 24 14.45 -11.67 14.50
CA ASN A 24 15.36 -10.72 13.87
C ASN A 24 14.62 -9.44 13.50
N PRO A 25 14.64 -8.42 14.36
CA PRO A 25 13.93 -7.16 14.13
C PRO A 25 14.28 -6.46 12.81
N ARG A 26 15.56 -6.48 12.40
CA ARG A 26 16.00 -5.85 11.13
C ARG A 26 15.39 -6.51 9.90
N LEU A 27 15.23 -7.83 9.91
CA LEU A 27 14.56 -8.53 8.80
C LEU A 27 13.06 -8.25 8.80
N ILE A 28 12.46 -8.07 9.97
CA ILE A 28 11.05 -7.67 10.10
C ILE A 28 10.84 -6.28 9.51
N GLU A 29 11.68 -5.30 9.87
CA GLU A 29 11.65 -3.96 9.28
C GLU A 29 11.76 -4.01 7.75
N GLY A 30 12.69 -4.80 7.21
CA GLY A 30 12.83 -4.97 5.77
C GLY A 30 11.61 -5.61 5.10
N GLN A 31 10.92 -6.54 5.76
CA GLN A 31 9.64 -7.10 5.26
C GLN A 31 8.54 -6.04 5.26
N ILE A 32 8.45 -5.21 6.29
CA ILE A 32 7.49 -4.11 6.38
C ILE A 32 7.71 -3.11 5.25
N GLU A 33 8.95 -2.65 5.06
CA GLU A 33 9.29 -1.71 3.98
C GLU A 33 8.97 -2.27 2.59
N GLY A 34 9.29 -3.54 2.34
CA GLY A 34 8.96 -4.23 1.09
C GLY A 34 7.46 -4.35 0.87
N ALA A 35 6.71 -4.75 1.89
CA ALA A 35 5.25 -4.86 1.81
C ALA A 35 4.57 -3.49 1.61
N VAL A 36 5.11 -2.43 2.20
CA VAL A 36 4.64 -1.05 1.98
C VAL A 36 4.80 -0.64 0.52
N ALA A 37 5.97 -0.91 -0.08
CA ALA A 37 6.21 -0.60 -1.50
C ALA A 37 5.25 -1.37 -2.42
N GLN A 38 5.04 -2.66 -2.18
CA GLN A 38 4.08 -3.48 -2.94
C GLN A 38 2.64 -2.96 -2.82
N ALA A 39 2.17 -2.73 -1.58
CA ALA A 39 0.79 -2.28 -1.36
C ALA A 39 0.54 -0.89 -1.92
N GLN A 40 1.51 0.00 -1.85
CA GLN A 40 1.46 1.29 -2.51
C GLN A 40 1.29 1.12 -4.02
N GLY A 41 2.14 0.32 -4.66
CA GLY A 41 2.07 0.06 -6.09
C GLY A 41 0.70 -0.44 -6.51
N TRP A 42 0.21 -1.47 -5.85
CA TRP A 42 -1.10 -2.04 -6.11
C TRP A 42 -2.24 -1.03 -5.92
N THR A 43 -2.12 -0.15 -4.92
CA THR A 43 -3.20 0.78 -4.57
C THR A 43 -3.26 1.99 -5.49
N ILE A 44 -2.12 2.54 -5.96
CA ILE A 44 -2.10 3.83 -6.66
C ILE A 44 -1.42 3.84 -8.03
N GLN A 45 -0.68 2.79 -8.42
CA GLN A 45 0.13 2.79 -9.65
C GLN A 45 -0.16 1.63 -10.59
N GLU A 46 -0.19 0.39 -10.07
CA GLU A 46 -0.20 -0.84 -10.84
C GLU A 46 -1.57 -1.10 -11.48
N ASN A 47 -1.69 -0.81 -12.76
CA ASN A 47 -2.92 -0.99 -13.53
C ASN A 47 -2.80 -2.16 -14.49
N PHE A 48 -3.04 -3.38 -13.99
CA PHE A 48 -3.03 -4.58 -14.81
C PHE A 48 -4.29 -4.65 -15.69
N GLN A 49 -4.10 -4.59 -16.99
CA GLN A 49 -5.21 -4.59 -17.96
C GLN A 49 -5.19 -5.82 -18.84
N THR A 50 -6.36 -6.44 -19.01
CA THR A 50 -6.57 -7.54 -19.92
C THR A 50 -7.81 -7.29 -20.80
N LYS A 51 -7.80 -7.82 -22.01
CA LYS A 51 -8.96 -7.82 -22.92
C LYS A 51 -9.02 -9.14 -23.69
N ASN A 52 -10.13 -9.83 -23.61
CA ASN A 52 -10.34 -11.12 -24.29
C ASN A 52 -9.21 -12.15 -24.04
N GLY A 53 -8.71 -12.22 -22.80
CA GLY A 53 -7.62 -13.10 -22.42
C GLY A 53 -6.20 -12.62 -22.80
N GLN A 54 -6.08 -11.47 -23.46
CA GLN A 54 -4.79 -10.88 -23.79
C GLN A 54 -4.39 -9.81 -22.75
N VAL A 55 -3.12 -9.84 -22.33
CA VAL A 55 -2.56 -8.80 -21.45
C VAL A 55 -2.22 -7.56 -22.27
N LEU A 56 -2.79 -6.42 -21.89
CA LEU A 56 -2.56 -5.13 -22.54
C LEU A 56 -1.37 -4.36 -21.94
N THR A 57 -0.95 -4.75 -20.76
CA THR A 57 0.17 -4.12 -20.01
C THR A 57 1.30 -5.12 -19.77
N PRO A 58 1.97 -5.66 -20.83
CA PRO A 58 2.89 -6.77 -20.71
C PRO A 58 4.32 -6.40 -20.29
N SER A 59 4.61 -5.12 -20.10
CA SER A 59 5.96 -4.63 -19.82
C SER A 59 5.96 -3.53 -18.76
N PHE A 60 7.11 -3.28 -18.14
CA PHE A 60 7.26 -2.22 -17.13
C PHE A 60 7.08 -0.79 -17.67
N SER A 61 7.06 -0.61 -18.99
CA SER A 61 6.69 0.67 -19.60
C SER A 61 5.18 0.94 -19.59
N THR A 62 4.37 -0.09 -19.40
CA THR A 62 2.89 -0.02 -19.40
C THR A 62 2.29 -0.51 -18.07
N TYR A 63 2.97 -1.40 -17.36
CA TYR A 63 2.64 -1.84 -16.01
C TYR A 63 3.66 -1.23 -15.05
N LEU A 64 3.28 -0.09 -14.47
CA LEU A 64 4.17 0.70 -13.64
C LEU A 64 4.21 0.14 -12.21
N ILE A 65 5.38 -0.36 -11.81
CA ILE A 65 5.67 -0.70 -10.41
C ILE A 65 6.36 0.48 -9.72
N PRO A 66 6.27 0.62 -8.39
CA PRO A 66 6.96 1.67 -7.66
C PRO A 66 8.48 1.59 -7.85
N GLY A 67 9.07 2.70 -8.22
CA GLY A 67 10.52 2.89 -8.19
C GLY A 67 10.99 3.48 -6.85
N VAL A 68 12.29 3.64 -6.70
CA VAL A 68 12.89 4.16 -5.45
C VAL A 68 12.44 5.58 -5.09
N LEU A 69 11.99 6.36 -6.09
CA LEU A 69 11.49 7.73 -5.87
C LEU A 69 9.98 7.79 -5.56
N ASP A 70 9.28 6.68 -5.73
CA ASP A 70 7.84 6.60 -5.50
C ASP A 70 7.50 6.19 -4.06
N VAL A 71 8.39 5.43 -3.41
CA VAL A 71 8.17 4.94 -2.04
C VAL A 71 8.06 6.09 -1.03
N PRO A 72 7.39 5.89 0.11
CA PRO A 72 7.26 6.90 1.16
C PRO A 72 8.64 7.39 1.63
N GLU A 73 8.71 8.67 1.98
CA GLU A 73 9.94 9.26 2.57
C GLU A 73 10.31 8.59 3.90
N ARG A 74 9.31 8.02 4.59
CA ARG A 74 9.49 7.38 5.87
C ARG A 74 8.49 6.24 6.08
N VAL A 75 9.02 5.09 6.50
CA VAL A 75 8.25 3.96 7.01
C VAL A 75 8.65 3.75 8.47
N ASP A 76 7.69 3.87 9.38
CA ASP A 76 7.88 3.59 10.80
C ASP A 76 7.36 2.19 11.12
N SER A 77 8.24 1.32 11.55
CA SER A 77 7.91 -0.05 11.96
C SER A 77 7.74 -0.13 13.47
N VAL A 78 6.56 -0.50 13.93
CA VAL A 78 6.26 -0.75 15.34
C VAL A 78 6.10 -2.27 15.52
N ILE A 79 7.14 -2.91 15.99
CA ILE A 79 7.16 -4.36 16.22
C ILE A 79 6.53 -4.64 17.58
N LEU A 80 5.38 -5.32 17.56
CA LEU A 80 4.70 -5.81 18.76
C LEU A 80 5.08 -7.28 18.98
N GLU A 81 5.31 -7.65 20.24
CA GLU A 81 5.72 -8.99 20.62
C GLU A 81 4.74 -9.58 21.64
N TYR A 82 3.64 -10.18 21.14
CA TYR A 82 2.72 -10.98 21.94
C TYR A 82 2.96 -12.46 21.59
N PRO A 83 3.77 -13.21 22.38
CA PRO A 83 4.18 -14.57 22.04
C PRO A 83 2.99 -15.48 21.75
N ASP A 84 3.10 -16.28 20.71
CA ASP A 84 2.08 -17.27 20.35
C ASP A 84 2.35 -18.57 21.14
N GLU A 85 1.38 -19.03 21.90
CA GLU A 85 1.50 -20.25 22.71
C GLU A 85 1.70 -21.51 21.85
N ASN A 86 1.21 -21.51 20.59
CA ASN A 86 1.32 -22.62 19.66
C ASN A 86 2.48 -22.45 18.67
N GLY A 87 3.11 -21.29 18.64
CA GLY A 87 4.23 -21.00 17.74
C GLY A 87 5.57 -21.49 18.34
N PRO A 88 6.51 -21.94 17.48
CA PRO A 88 7.85 -22.30 17.95
C PRO A 88 8.51 -21.05 18.57
N TRP A 89 8.93 -21.19 19.84
CA TRP A 89 9.50 -20.08 20.64
C TRP A 89 8.60 -18.82 20.74
N GLY A 90 7.31 -18.97 20.52
CA GLY A 90 6.35 -17.84 20.54
C GLY A 90 6.35 -16.99 19.26
N VAL A 91 6.96 -17.47 18.19
CA VAL A 91 7.06 -16.74 16.90
C VAL A 91 5.75 -16.82 16.12
N ARG A 92 5.41 -15.75 15.43
CA ARG A 92 4.40 -15.72 14.35
C ARG A 92 5.08 -15.51 12.99
N GLY A 93 4.42 -15.94 11.93
CA GLY A 93 4.89 -15.67 10.56
C GLY A 93 4.89 -14.17 10.28
N MET A 94 5.97 -13.69 9.68
CA MET A 94 6.12 -12.30 9.27
C MET A 94 6.71 -12.22 7.87
N ALA A 95 5.87 -11.84 6.89
CA ALA A 95 6.28 -11.61 5.51
C ALA A 95 5.40 -10.52 4.87
N GLU A 96 4.31 -10.89 4.20
CA GLU A 96 3.47 -9.96 3.44
C GLU A 96 2.26 -9.43 4.23
N MET A 97 2.14 -9.75 5.53
CA MET A 97 0.99 -9.30 6.31
C MET A 97 0.85 -7.77 6.38
N PRO A 98 1.92 -6.96 6.39
CA PRO A 98 1.80 -5.50 6.38
C PRO A 98 1.20 -4.93 5.09
N PHE A 99 1.19 -5.73 4.00
CA PHE A 99 0.54 -5.35 2.74
C PHE A 99 -0.98 -5.18 2.92
N ILE A 100 -1.62 -6.07 3.68
CA ILE A 100 -3.09 -6.18 3.75
C ILE A 100 -3.76 -4.89 4.26
N PRO A 101 -3.34 -4.30 5.39
CA PRO A 101 -3.99 -3.12 5.94
C PRO A 101 -3.62 -1.82 5.23
N LEU A 102 -2.57 -1.79 4.41
CA LEU A 102 -2.08 -0.53 3.84
C LEU A 102 -3.01 0.01 2.74
N ALA A 103 -3.54 -0.83 1.87
CA ALA A 103 -4.45 -0.38 0.84
C ALA A 103 -5.70 0.33 1.41
N PRO A 104 -6.45 -0.26 2.36
CA PRO A 104 -7.54 0.45 3.01
C PRO A 104 -7.10 1.69 3.80
N ALA A 105 -5.89 1.70 4.39
CA ALA A 105 -5.36 2.88 5.06
C ALA A 105 -5.09 4.04 4.09
N ILE A 106 -4.57 3.76 2.89
CA ILE A 106 -4.40 4.75 1.82
C ILE A 106 -5.76 5.32 1.40
N ILE A 107 -6.76 4.47 1.16
CA ILE A 107 -8.11 4.90 0.79
C ILE A 107 -8.72 5.78 1.89
N ALA A 108 -8.60 5.38 3.15
CA ALA A 108 -9.10 6.17 4.27
C ALA A 108 -8.40 7.55 4.37
N ALA A 109 -7.09 7.61 4.13
CA ALA A 109 -6.35 8.88 4.12
C ALA A 109 -6.77 9.78 2.95
N VAL A 110 -7.04 9.20 1.76
CA VAL A 110 -7.56 9.96 0.62
C VAL A 110 -8.98 10.43 0.91
N HIS A 111 -9.81 9.59 1.53
CA HIS A 111 -11.15 9.99 1.96
C HIS A 111 -11.11 11.13 2.97
N ASP A 112 -10.26 11.05 3.99
CA ASP A 112 -10.11 12.11 4.99
C ASP A 112 -9.71 13.46 4.36
N ALA A 113 -8.85 13.41 3.34
CA ALA A 113 -8.41 14.59 2.61
C ALA A 113 -9.45 15.17 1.64
N THR A 114 -10.43 14.38 1.17
CA THR A 114 -11.31 14.74 0.04
C THR A 114 -12.81 14.62 0.31
N GLY A 115 -13.19 13.85 1.33
CA GLY A 115 -14.57 13.43 1.57
C GLY A 115 -15.09 12.37 0.59
N VAL A 116 -14.25 11.86 -0.33
CA VAL A 116 -14.63 10.89 -1.36
C VAL A 116 -14.17 9.49 -1.00
N TRP A 117 -15.07 8.51 -1.00
CA TRP A 117 -14.72 7.11 -0.94
C TRP A 117 -14.44 6.55 -2.34
N PHE A 118 -13.34 5.79 -2.44
CA PHE A 118 -12.96 5.06 -3.64
C PHE A 118 -13.04 3.57 -3.38
N ASP A 119 -13.70 2.83 -4.25
CA ASP A 119 -13.96 1.39 -4.18
C ASP A 119 -13.31 0.59 -5.31
N GLU A 120 -12.57 1.26 -6.20
CA GLU A 120 -11.84 0.65 -7.30
C GLU A 120 -10.35 0.95 -7.25
N PHE A 121 -9.52 -0.06 -7.50
CA PHE A 121 -8.06 0.04 -7.60
C PHE A 121 -7.57 -0.09 -9.05
N PRO A 122 -6.38 0.41 -9.36
CA PRO A 122 -5.59 1.39 -8.60
C PRO A 122 -6.21 2.78 -8.65
N LEU A 123 -5.89 3.63 -7.64
CA LEU A 123 -6.25 5.04 -7.62
C LEU A 123 -5.37 5.84 -8.58
N THR A 124 -5.49 5.58 -9.86
CA THR A 124 -4.79 6.36 -10.88
C THR A 124 -5.22 7.83 -10.82
N PRO A 125 -4.36 8.78 -11.25
CA PRO A 125 -4.69 10.21 -11.21
C PRO A 125 -6.04 10.54 -11.84
N TRP A 126 -6.38 9.92 -12.95
CA TRP A 126 -7.65 10.16 -13.63
C TRP A 126 -8.86 9.65 -12.81
N ARG A 127 -8.76 8.50 -12.13
CA ARG A 127 -9.81 7.98 -11.24
C ARG A 127 -10.03 8.91 -10.05
N VAL A 128 -8.95 9.42 -9.48
CA VAL A 128 -9.03 10.41 -8.41
C VAL A 128 -9.76 11.67 -8.89
N LEU A 129 -9.38 12.23 -10.04
CA LEU A 129 -10.03 13.41 -10.61
C LEU A 129 -11.51 13.17 -10.92
N GLU A 130 -11.88 11.99 -11.43
CA GLU A 130 -13.28 11.64 -11.65
C GLU A 130 -14.08 11.55 -10.35
N GLY A 131 -13.52 10.91 -9.33
CA GLY A 131 -14.14 10.85 -8.00
C GLY A 131 -14.40 12.24 -7.42
N LEU A 132 -13.40 13.12 -7.48
CA LEU A 132 -13.52 14.50 -7.01
C LEU A 132 -14.59 15.32 -7.74
N LYS A 133 -14.83 15.06 -9.03
CA LYS A 133 -15.88 15.73 -9.81
C LYS A 133 -17.30 15.31 -9.43
N ARG A 134 -17.48 14.06 -8.94
CA ARG A 134 -18.79 13.50 -8.58
C ARG A 134 -19.30 13.98 -7.23
N THR A 135 -18.44 14.58 -6.40
CA THR A 135 -18.81 15.09 -5.08
C THR A 135 -19.24 16.54 -5.22
N PRO A 136 -20.48 16.94 -4.89
CA PRO A 136 -20.87 18.34 -4.83
C PRO A 136 -19.98 19.08 -3.81
N ARG A 137 -19.44 20.21 -4.23
CA ARG A 137 -18.71 21.14 -3.34
C ARG A 137 -19.67 21.77 -2.33
#